data_e36e9863898a6ebcc7f1239e821d7fda
#
_entry.id   e36e9863898a6ebcc7f1239e821d7fda
#
_cell.length_a   1.000
_cell.length_b   1.000
_cell.length_c   1.000
_cell.angle_alpha   90.00
_cell.angle_beta   90.00
_cell.angle_gamma   90.00
#
_symmetry.space_group_name_H-M   'P 1'
#
loop_
_entity.id
_entity.type
_entity.pdbx_description
1 polymer ?
#
loop_
_entity_poly.entity_id
_entity_poly.type
_entity_poly.pdbx_seq_one_letter_code
_entity_poly.pdbx_strand_id
1 'polypeptide(L)'
;MNTARFTSGVEPAVEIIRIVPGLWHALDDDRVTGRGEATTRPDGRVFLSVDAWHRSVFDQLAGAMLAALPEPVHTVVDETDHELLASWQRAGLTIRRREWEYVVPTATRPASPPRGVTIVPAGSAEDGPLRELDRVVRAEVDAGLGWAAMPAEVLVRPAGDTIVDPAKYAVAAEDGAYVGLVRVTQVTRQPRIGLVAVRADRQRRGIASALLTHTLGVLRQAGIETAYAEVNEANVAATALFESLGARRASSTVELVRHGR
;
A
#
# COMPACT_ATOMS: atom_id res chain seq x y z
N MET A 1 -1.31 5.77 -12.99
CA MET A 1 -0.17 4.99 -13.49
C MET A 1 0.55 5.83 -14.51
N ASN A 2 1.69 6.39 -14.17
CA ASN A 2 2.53 7.15 -15.12
C ASN A 2 3.57 6.21 -15.69
N THR A 3 3.37 5.79 -16.92
CA THR A 3 4.37 5.02 -17.66
C THR A 3 5.34 6.00 -18.30
N ALA A 4 6.56 6.11 -17.76
CA ALA A 4 7.61 6.92 -18.38
C ALA A 4 8.00 6.30 -19.73
N ARG A 5 7.66 6.95 -20.84
CA ARG A 5 8.10 6.57 -22.18
C ARG A 5 9.22 7.49 -22.61
N PHE A 6 10.44 6.96 -22.67
CA PHE A 6 11.59 7.71 -23.17
C PHE A 6 11.68 7.63 -24.70
N THR A 7 11.83 8.78 -25.37
CA THR A 7 12.09 8.85 -26.81
C THR A 7 13.59 9.05 -27.05
N SER A 8 14.16 8.38 -28.07
CA SER A 8 15.55 8.57 -28.47
C SER A 8 15.67 9.84 -29.34
N GLY A 9 16.40 10.85 -28.86
CA GLY A 9 16.67 12.12 -29.55
C GLY A 9 17.91 12.81 -28.97
N VAL A 10 18.29 13.96 -29.49
CA VAL A 10 19.36 14.81 -28.93
C VAL A 10 19.01 15.12 -27.48
N GLU A 11 19.96 14.88 -26.57
CA GLU A 11 19.76 15.14 -25.15
C GLU A 11 19.51 16.63 -24.90
N PRO A 12 18.32 17.02 -24.42
CA PRO A 12 18.02 18.42 -24.17
C PRO A 12 18.81 18.89 -22.92
N ALA A 13 19.47 20.03 -23.02
CA ALA A 13 19.96 20.77 -21.87
C ALA A 13 18.78 21.47 -21.22
N VAL A 14 18.27 20.94 -20.11
CA VAL A 14 17.09 21.50 -19.43
C VAL A 14 17.48 22.28 -18.17
N GLU A 15 16.73 23.33 -17.88
CA GLU A 15 16.81 24.03 -16.61
C GLU A 15 15.90 23.34 -15.59
N ILE A 16 16.44 22.96 -14.42
CA ILE A 16 15.64 22.40 -13.33
C ILE A 16 15.31 23.51 -12.34
N ILE A 17 14.02 23.80 -12.20
CA ILE A 17 13.52 24.80 -11.26
C ILE A 17 12.63 24.15 -10.19
N ARG A 18 12.76 24.64 -8.97
CA ARG A 18 11.86 24.26 -7.87
C ARG A 18 10.73 25.27 -7.77
N ILE A 19 9.52 24.86 -8.11
CA ILE A 19 8.32 25.73 -8.15
C ILE A 19 7.82 26.04 -6.73
N VAL A 20 7.67 25.00 -5.93
CA VAL A 20 7.28 25.08 -4.51
C VAL A 20 7.97 23.95 -3.75
N PRO A 21 7.96 23.93 -2.42
CA PRO A 21 8.44 22.79 -1.66
C PRO A 21 7.79 21.48 -2.16
N GLY A 22 8.61 20.51 -2.58
CA GLY A 22 8.14 19.23 -3.09
C GLY A 22 7.77 19.17 -4.57
N LEU A 23 7.92 20.25 -5.35
CA LEU A 23 7.60 20.26 -6.77
C LEU A 23 8.73 20.87 -7.60
N TRP A 24 9.21 20.13 -8.62
CA TRP A 24 10.23 20.55 -9.58
C TRP A 24 9.71 20.44 -11.01
N HIS A 25 10.14 21.36 -11.86
CA HIS A 25 9.94 21.27 -13.30
C HIS A 25 11.30 21.26 -14.02
N ALA A 26 11.38 20.53 -15.12
CA ALA A 26 12.43 20.62 -16.10
C ALA A 26 11.91 21.45 -17.28
N LEU A 27 12.62 22.52 -17.63
CA LEU A 27 12.25 23.42 -18.71
C LEU A 27 13.24 23.30 -19.86
N ASP A 28 12.70 23.25 -21.08
CA ASP A 28 13.42 23.39 -22.34
C ASP A 28 12.76 24.53 -23.12
N ASP A 29 13.46 25.63 -23.36
CA ASP A 29 12.93 26.84 -23.99
C ASP A 29 11.55 27.26 -23.39
N ASP A 30 11.49 27.43 -22.06
CA ASP A 30 10.27 27.77 -21.30
C ASP A 30 9.14 26.73 -21.35
N ARG A 31 9.35 25.56 -21.93
CA ARG A 31 8.39 24.47 -21.96
C ARG A 31 8.71 23.42 -20.91
N VAL A 32 7.68 22.98 -20.17
CA VAL A 32 7.84 21.89 -19.20
C VAL A 32 8.01 20.56 -19.96
N THR A 33 9.19 19.97 -19.84
CA THR A 33 9.56 18.66 -20.44
C THR A 33 9.63 17.54 -19.43
N GLY A 34 9.54 17.89 -18.13
CA GLY A 34 9.47 16.92 -17.05
C GLY A 34 8.99 17.57 -15.75
N ARG A 35 8.44 16.73 -14.87
CA ARG A 35 7.95 17.11 -13.54
C ARG A 35 8.46 16.13 -12.51
N GLY A 36 8.97 16.66 -11.39
CA GLY A 36 9.34 15.90 -10.20
C GLY A 36 8.47 16.29 -9.03
N GLU A 37 7.99 15.32 -8.26
CA GLU A 37 7.18 15.55 -7.07
C GLU A 37 7.71 14.75 -5.89
N ALA A 38 7.77 15.38 -4.71
CA ALA A 38 8.07 14.75 -3.44
C ALA A 38 6.89 14.93 -2.49
N THR A 39 6.34 13.81 -2.04
CA THR A 39 5.18 13.78 -1.14
C THR A 39 5.57 13.13 0.18
N THR A 40 5.25 13.78 1.30
CA THR A 40 5.40 13.17 2.62
C THR A 40 4.16 12.38 2.96
N ARG A 41 4.30 11.08 3.22
CA ARG A 41 3.20 10.21 3.65
C ARG A 41 2.89 10.42 5.14
N PRO A 42 1.72 9.93 5.61
CA PRO A 42 1.33 10.07 7.02
C PRO A 42 2.30 9.44 8.03
N ASP A 43 3.12 8.49 7.61
CA ASP A 43 4.18 7.87 8.41
C ASP A 43 5.51 8.65 8.42
N GLY A 44 5.52 9.84 7.81
CA GLY A 44 6.69 10.72 7.73
C GLY A 44 7.68 10.40 6.61
N ARG A 45 7.51 9.30 5.87
CA ARG A 45 8.40 8.94 4.76
C ARG A 45 8.14 9.82 3.54
N VAL A 46 9.24 10.21 2.87
CA VAL A 46 9.20 11.02 1.65
C VAL A 46 9.23 10.10 0.44
N PHE A 47 8.22 10.24 -0.44
CA PHE A 47 8.12 9.49 -1.68
C PHE A 47 8.30 10.43 -2.88
N LEU A 48 9.09 9.97 -3.83
CA LEU A 48 9.42 10.69 -5.06
C LEU A 48 8.65 10.10 -6.24
N SER A 49 8.24 10.96 -7.15
CA SER A 49 7.84 10.60 -8.50
C SER A 49 8.47 11.55 -9.50
N VAL A 50 8.85 11.03 -10.67
CA VAL A 50 9.36 11.81 -11.80
C VAL A 50 8.60 11.36 -13.04
N ASP A 51 8.03 12.33 -13.75
CA ASP A 51 7.43 12.17 -15.07
C ASP A 51 8.25 12.98 -16.06
N ALA A 52 8.90 12.31 -17.02
CA ALA A 52 9.77 12.95 -17.99
C ALA A 52 9.73 12.20 -19.32
N TRP A 53 9.78 12.96 -20.42
CA TRP A 53 9.71 12.39 -21.77
C TRP A 53 11.05 11.80 -22.26
N HIS A 54 12.17 12.29 -21.67
CA HIS A 54 13.52 11.87 -22.03
C HIS A 54 14.28 11.39 -20.78
N ARG A 55 15.10 10.37 -20.95
CA ARG A 55 15.93 9.81 -19.88
C ARG A 55 16.84 10.87 -19.25
N SER A 56 17.47 11.72 -20.05
CA SER A 56 18.36 12.78 -19.54
C SER A 56 17.62 13.78 -18.67
N VAL A 57 16.36 14.09 -19.00
CA VAL A 57 15.49 14.95 -18.18
C VAL A 57 15.15 14.26 -16.87
N PHE A 58 14.83 12.96 -16.91
CA PHE A 58 14.62 12.17 -15.70
C PHE A 58 15.85 12.20 -14.79
N ASP A 59 17.04 11.91 -15.34
CA ASP A 59 18.28 11.82 -14.58
C ASP A 59 18.62 13.18 -13.92
N GLN A 60 18.40 14.31 -14.62
CA GLN A 60 18.61 15.66 -14.08
C GLN A 60 17.57 16.00 -12.98
N LEU A 61 16.28 15.72 -13.18
CA LEU A 61 15.23 15.93 -12.18
C LEU A 61 15.50 15.09 -10.93
N ALA A 62 15.72 13.79 -11.09
CA ALA A 62 16.01 12.89 -9.99
C ALA A 62 17.25 13.34 -9.22
N GLY A 63 18.33 13.73 -9.91
CA GLY A 63 19.54 14.27 -9.29
C GLY A 63 19.29 15.54 -8.46
N ALA A 64 18.55 16.50 -9.01
CA ALA A 64 18.21 17.73 -8.31
C ALA A 64 17.32 17.50 -7.08
N MET A 65 16.32 16.60 -7.20
CA MET A 65 15.44 16.23 -6.09
C MET A 65 16.21 15.53 -4.97
N LEU A 66 17.05 14.56 -5.32
CA LEU A 66 17.86 13.79 -4.37
C LEU A 66 18.92 14.66 -3.65
N ALA A 67 19.41 15.72 -4.29
CA ALA A 67 20.32 16.69 -3.67
C ALA A 67 19.61 17.66 -2.71
N ALA A 68 18.31 17.91 -2.92
CA ALA A 68 17.52 18.89 -2.17
C ALA A 68 16.72 18.30 -1.00
N LEU A 69 16.61 16.98 -0.90
CA LEU A 69 15.75 16.31 0.07
C LEU A 69 16.55 15.54 1.11
N PRO A 70 16.06 15.49 2.37
CA PRO A 70 16.67 14.64 3.39
C PRO A 70 16.42 13.17 3.08
N GLU A 71 17.41 12.35 3.31
CA GLU A 71 17.29 10.89 3.23
C GLU A 71 16.81 10.28 4.56
N PRO A 72 16.11 9.13 4.57
CA PRO A 72 15.84 8.28 3.42
C PRO A 72 14.70 8.81 2.53
N VAL A 73 14.84 8.61 1.21
CA VAL A 73 13.78 8.88 0.24
C VAL A 73 13.35 7.60 -0.45
N HIS A 74 12.09 7.53 -0.84
CA HIS A 74 11.45 6.35 -1.40
C HIS A 74 10.81 6.62 -2.75
N THR A 75 10.61 5.58 -3.55
CA THR A 75 9.71 5.61 -4.71
C THR A 75 9.02 4.25 -4.86
N VAL A 76 7.87 4.22 -5.53
CA VAL A 76 7.15 2.98 -5.88
C VAL A 76 7.03 2.94 -7.39
N VAL A 77 7.40 1.80 -7.97
CA VAL A 77 7.43 1.57 -9.42
C VAL A 77 6.65 0.30 -9.73
N ASP A 78 5.83 0.32 -10.79
CA ASP A 78 5.28 -0.90 -11.37
C ASP A 78 6.44 -1.77 -11.88
N GLU A 79 6.49 -3.03 -11.49
CA GLU A 79 7.62 -3.91 -11.82
C GLU A 79 7.73 -4.17 -13.32
N THR A 80 6.65 -3.98 -14.07
CA THR A 80 6.65 -4.08 -15.54
C THR A 80 7.25 -2.85 -16.21
N ASP A 81 7.41 -1.73 -15.50
CA ASP A 81 8.08 -0.53 -16.01
C ASP A 81 9.60 -0.64 -15.79
N HIS A 82 10.23 -1.48 -16.59
CA HIS A 82 11.65 -1.75 -16.49
C HIS A 82 12.53 -0.52 -16.73
N GLU A 83 12.06 0.44 -17.55
CA GLU A 83 12.82 1.65 -17.85
C GLU A 83 12.84 2.59 -16.64
N LEU A 84 11.70 2.81 -16.01
CA LEU A 84 11.58 3.62 -14.80
C LEU A 84 12.34 2.98 -13.63
N LEU A 85 12.20 1.66 -13.48
CA LEU A 85 12.92 0.91 -12.46
C LEU A 85 14.44 1.07 -12.61
N ALA A 86 14.96 0.86 -13.83
CA ALA A 86 16.39 1.03 -14.12
C ALA A 86 16.86 2.48 -13.92
N SER A 87 16.00 3.48 -14.20
CA SER A 87 16.31 4.89 -14.00
C SER A 87 16.50 5.22 -12.52
N TRP A 88 15.61 4.78 -11.65
CA TRP A 88 15.75 4.96 -10.21
C TRP A 88 16.95 4.20 -9.63
N GLN A 89 17.24 2.99 -10.15
CA GLN A 89 18.44 2.25 -9.73
C GLN A 89 19.74 2.97 -10.12
N ARG A 90 19.81 3.58 -11.32
CA ARG A 90 20.95 4.44 -11.71
C ARG A 90 21.07 5.67 -10.83
N ALA A 91 19.95 6.24 -10.39
CA ALA A 91 19.93 7.35 -9.42
C ALA A 91 20.36 6.95 -8.00
N GLY A 92 20.69 5.66 -7.79
CA GLY A 92 21.22 5.13 -6.52
C GLY A 92 20.17 4.60 -5.55
N LEU A 93 18.94 4.38 -5.99
CA LEU A 93 17.94 3.71 -5.16
C LEU A 93 18.06 2.19 -5.31
N THR A 94 17.79 1.47 -4.23
CA THR A 94 17.80 0.00 -4.17
C THR A 94 16.40 -0.54 -3.84
N ILE A 95 16.06 -1.71 -4.37
CA ILE A 95 14.78 -2.36 -4.06
C ILE A 95 14.76 -2.72 -2.58
N ARG A 96 13.72 -2.23 -1.88
CA ARG A 96 13.47 -2.48 -0.46
C ARG A 96 12.49 -3.61 -0.24
N ARG A 97 11.39 -3.63 -1.03
CA ARG A 97 10.34 -4.64 -0.94
C ARG A 97 9.54 -4.72 -2.22
N ARG A 98 8.80 -5.84 -2.39
CA ARG A 98 7.83 -6.07 -3.47
C ARG A 98 6.45 -6.28 -2.86
N GLU A 99 5.42 -5.72 -3.50
CA GLU A 99 4.02 -5.93 -3.17
C GLU A 99 3.28 -6.50 -4.37
N TRP A 100 2.51 -7.55 -4.14
CA TRP A 100 1.59 -8.12 -5.12
C TRP A 100 0.23 -7.47 -4.99
N GLU A 101 -0.33 -6.99 -6.10
CA GLU A 101 -1.73 -6.63 -6.17
C GLU A 101 -2.55 -7.88 -6.51
N TYR A 102 -3.52 -8.17 -5.65
CA TYR A 102 -4.47 -9.26 -5.84
C TYR A 102 -5.82 -8.72 -6.28
N VAL A 103 -6.41 -9.37 -7.30
CA VAL A 103 -7.83 -9.27 -7.63
C VAL A 103 -8.54 -10.41 -6.90
N VAL A 104 -9.42 -10.05 -5.99
CA VAL A 104 -10.14 -10.96 -5.10
C VAL A 104 -11.59 -11.06 -5.55
N PRO A 105 -12.07 -12.23 -6.01
CA PRO A 105 -13.47 -12.37 -6.40
C PRO A 105 -14.38 -12.28 -5.17
N THR A 106 -15.51 -11.58 -5.29
CA THR A 106 -16.51 -11.51 -4.20
C THR A 106 -17.40 -12.74 -4.14
N ALA A 107 -17.45 -13.51 -5.24
CA ALA A 107 -18.14 -14.78 -5.33
C ALA A 107 -17.32 -15.91 -4.69
N THR A 108 -17.11 -15.83 -3.38
CA THR A 108 -16.40 -16.86 -2.61
C THR A 108 -17.37 -17.78 -1.88
N ARG A 109 -16.92 -19.01 -1.59
CA ARG A 109 -17.68 -19.90 -0.71
C ARG A 109 -17.66 -19.33 0.71
N PRO A 110 -18.83 -19.10 1.34
CA PRO A 110 -18.86 -18.62 2.72
C PRO A 110 -18.11 -19.56 3.66
N ALA A 111 -17.22 -19.01 4.48
CA ALA A 111 -16.59 -19.73 5.58
C ALA A 111 -17.37 -19.39 6.86
N SER A 112 -17.88 -20.42 7.54
CA SER A 112 -18.53 -20.22 8.84
C SER A 112 -17.48 -19.78 9.87
N PRO A 113 -17.82 -18.81 10.74
CA PRO A 113 -16.96 -18.47 11.86
C PRO A 113 -16.70 -19.69 12.75
N PRO A 114 -15.54 -19.79 13.39
CA PRO A 114 -15.29 -20.80 14.41
C PRO A 114 -16.34 -20.75 15.52
N ARG A 115 -16.53 -21.88 16.23
CA ARG A 115 -17.45 -21.93 17.37
C ARG A 115 -17.10 -20.87 18.41
N GLY A 116 -18.08 -20.10 18.86
CA GLY A 116 -17.90 -19.02 19.83
C GLY A 116 -17.46 -17.68 19.21
N VAL A 117 -17.19 -17.64 17.90
CA VAL A 117 -16.82 -16.41 17.18
C VAL A 117 -18.02 -15.89 16.42
N THR A 118 -18.30 -14.60 16.56
CA THR A 118 -19.30 -13.85 15.78
C THR A 118 -18.63 -12.78 14.93
N ILE A 119 -19.20 -12.51 13.75
CA ILE A 119 -18.71 -11.41 12.90
C ILE A 119 -19.64 -10.21 13.08
N VAL A 120 -19.04 -9.09 13.50
CA VAL A 120 -19.70 -7.78 13.59
C VAL A 120 -19.41 -7.05 12.27
N PRO A 121 -20.45 -6.68 11.50
CA PRO A 121 -20.27 -6.06 10.20
C PRO A 121 -19.65 -4.66 10.30
N ALA A 122 -19.12 -4.17 9.18
CA ALA A 122 -18.57 -2.82 9.09
C ALA A 122 -19.64 -1.78 9.47
N GLY A 123 -19.24 -0.77 10.24
CA GLY A 123 -20.11 0.27 10.76
C GLY A 123 -20.81 -0.09 12.07
N SER A 124 -20.72 -1.33 12.55
CA SER A 124 -21.37 -1.77 13.79
C SER A 124 -20.37 -2.06 14.93
N ALA A 125 -19.07 -1.96 14.67
CA ALA A 125 -18.05 -2.12 15.69
C ALA A 125 -18.04 -0.93 16.65
N GLU A 126 -17.89 -1.20 17.94
CA GLU A 126 -17.70 -0.18 18.98
C GLU A 126 -16.30 0.43 18.87
N ASP A 127 -16.20 1.77 18.98
CA ASP A 127 -14.96 2.51 18.77
C ASP A 127 -13.86 2.10 19.78
N GLY A 128 -14.18 2.02 21.07
CA GLY A 128 -13.23 1.68 22.13
C GLY A 128 -12.57 0.29 21.94
N PRO A 129 -13.36 -0.79 21.88
CA PRO A 129 -12.84 -2.14 21.63
C PRO A 129 -12.11 -2.28 20.29
N LEU A 130 -12.54 -1.55 19.23
CA LEU A 130 -11.87 -1.56 17.94
C LEU A 130 -10.49 -0.90 18.00
N ARG A 131 -10.36 0.24 18.70
CA ARG A 131 -9.06 0.91 18.93
C ARG A 131 -8.11 0.02 19.73
N GLU A 132 -8.62 -0.66 20.75
CA GLU A 132 -7.82 -1.59 21.55
C GLU A 132 -7.33 -2.76 20.71
N LEU A 133 -8.19 -3.36 19.87
CA LEU A 133 -7.78 -4.41 18.95
C LEU A 133 -6.71 -3.91 17.95
N ASP A 134 -6.91 -2.73 17.35
CA ASP A 134 -5.93 -2.13 16.40
C ASP A 134 -4.58 -1.93 17.09
N ARG A 135 -4.58 -1.43 18.33
CA ARG A 135 -3.36 -1.26 19.12
C ARG A 135 -2.63 -2.59 19.40
N VAL A 136 -3.37 -3.63 19.80
CA VAL A 136 -2.82 -4.97 20.06
C VAL A 136 -2.22 -5.56 18.77
N VAL A 137 -2.96 -5.54 17.69
CA VAL A 137 -2.51 -6.07 16.39
C VAL A 137 -1.26 -5.34 15.90
N ARG A 138 -1.20 -4.01 16.06
CA ARG A 138 -0.01 -3.23 15.68
C ARG A 138 1.22 -3.60 16.50
N ALA A 139 1.07 -3.79 17.81
CA ALA A 139 2.16 -4.25 18.67
C ALA A 139 2.64 -5.66 18.28
N GLU A 140 1.71 -6.55 17.91
CA GLU A 140 2.05 -7.90 17.44
C GLU A 140 2.77 -7.89 16.08
N VAL A 141 2.41 -7.00 15.16
CA VAL A 141 3.12 -6.80 13.89
C VAL A 141 4.54 -6.30 14.14
N ASP A 142 4.71 -5.34 15.04
CA ASP A 142 6.04 -4.82 15.42
C ASP A 142 6.93 -5.91 16.02
N ALA A 143 6.37 -6.73 16.90
CA ALA A 143 7.11 -7.82 17.55
C ALA A 143 7.42 -9.01 16.62
N GLY A 144 6.70 -9.13 15.49
CA GLY A 144 6.79 -10.26 14.58
C GLY A 144 7.34 -9.90 13.20
N LEU A 145 6.45 -9.69 12.23
CA LEU A 145 6.80 -9.41 10.84
C LEU A 145 7.47 -8.05 10.64
N GLY A 146 7.22 -7.11 11.56
CA GLY A 146 7.63 -5.72 11.45
C GLY A 146 6.85 -4.92 10.40
N TRP A 147 6.82 -3.61 10.56
CA TRP A 147 6.10 -2.69 9.66
C TRP A 147 6.70 -2.65 8.25
N ALA A 148 7.98 -3.03 8.12
CA ALA A 148 8.63 -3.11 6.80
C ALA A 148 7.96 -4.13 5.87
N ALA A 149 7.31 -5.16 6.42
CA ALA A 149 6.61 -6.19 5.67
C ALA A 149 5.13 -5.87 5.41
N MET A 150 4.61 -4.76 5.94
CA MET A 150 3.21 -4.35 5.75
C MET A 150 3.05 -3.42 4.55
N PRO A 151 1.89 -3.46 3.86
CA PRO A 151 1.57 -2.52 2.80
C PRO A 151 1.69 -1.07 3.27
N ALA A 152 2.09 -0.18 2.35
CA ALA A 152 2.32 1.23 2.68
C ALA A 152 1.10 1.94 3.28
N GLU A 153 -0.09 1.53 2.88
CA GLU A 153 -1.36 2.15 3.31
C GLU A 153 -1.78 1.85 4.76
N VAL A 154 -1.17 0.86 5.41
CA VAL A 154 -1.45 0.50 6.81
C VAL A 154 -0.35 0.91 7.78
N LEU A 155 0.61 1.72 7.34
CA LEU A 155 1.74 2.15 8.15
C LEU A 155 1.32 3.06 9.32
N VAL A 156 2.11 2.99 10.38
CA VAL A 156 1.92 3.79 11.61
C VAL A 156 2.18 5.26 11.30
N ARG A 157 1.39 6.15 11.89
CA ARG A 157 1.65 7.59 11.87
C ARG A 157 2.74 7.94 12.90
N PRO A 158 3.56 9.00 12.66
CA PRO A 158 4.62 9.40 13.58
C PRO A 158 4.16 9.71 14.99
N ALA A 159 2.92 10.21 15.17
CA ALA A 159 2.33 10.53 16.46
C ALA A 159 1.82 9.30 17.26
N GLY A 160 1.95 8.09 16.72
CA GLY A 160 1.44 6.88 17.37
C GLY A 160 -0.09 6.71 17.34
N ASP A 161 -0.82 7.72 16.87
CA ASP A 161 -2.29 7.67 16.79
C ASP A 161 -2.74 7.04 15.48
N THR A 162 -3.61 6.05 15.59
CA THR A 162 -4.32 5.46 14.46
C THR A 162 -5.75 6.01 14.41
N ILE A 163 -6.13 6.58 13.28
CA ILE A 163 -7.54 6.92 13.06
C ILE A 163 -8.24 5.62 12.67
N VAL A 164 -9.00 5.10 13.61
CA VAL A 164 -9.87 3.95 13.40
C VAL A 164 -11.27 4.50 13.13
N ASP A 165 -11.77 4.22 11.92
CA ASP A 165 -13.11 4.60 11.50
C ASP A 165 -13.97 3.32 11.44
N PRO A 166 -14.88 3.08 12.41
CA PRO A 166 -15.69 1.86 12.48
C PRO A 166 -16.42 1.52 11.18
N ALA A 167 -16.77 2.53 10.36
CA ALA A 167 -17.44 2.32 9.08
C ALA A 167 -16.62 1.48 8.09
N LYS A 168 -15.30 1.42 8.28
CA LYS A 168 -14.37 0.71 7.40
C LYS A 168 -13.95 -0.67 7.92
N TYR A 169 -14.39 -1.05 9.14
CA TYR A 169 -13.92 -2.27 9.79
C TYR A 169 -15.07 -3.24 10.09
N ALA A 170 -14.96 -4.46 9.61
CA ALA A 170 -15.67 -5.60 10.19
C ALA A 170 -14.75 -6.30 11.18
N VAL A 171 -15.30 -6.80 12.29
CA VAL A 171 -14.53 -7.44 13.36
C VAL A 171 -15.07 -8.81 13.72
N ALA A 172 -14.19 -9.68 14.18
CA ALA A 172 -14.54 -10.94 14.81
C ALA A 172 -14.53 -10.76 16.33
N ALA A 173 -15.61 -11.15 17.00
CA ALA A 173 -15.75 -11.10 18.45
C ALA A 173 -15.83 -12.52 19.02
N GLU A 174 -15.12 -12.80 20.11
CA GLU A 174 -15.17 -14.03 20.89
C GLU A 174 -15.25 -13.64 22.37
N ASP A 175 -16.22 -14.21 23.11
CA ASP A 175 -16.45 -13.94 24.54
C ASP A 175 -16.54 -12.44 24.88
N GLY A 176 -17.16 -11.66 24.00
CA GLY A 176 -17.33 -10.21 24.17
C GLY A 176 -16.11 -9.36 23.81
N ALA A 177 -14.96 -9.97 23.46
CA ALA A 177 -13.75 -9.27 23.06
C ALA A 177 -13.53 -9.32 21.55
N TYR A 178 -13.00 -8.25 20.95
CA TYR A 178 -12.60 -8.26 19.53
C TYR A 178 -11.26 -8.97 19.37
N VAL A 179 -11.22 -9.97 18.46
CA VAL A 179 -10.07 -10.85 18.28
C VAL A 179 -9.51 -10.83 16.86
N GLY A 180 -10.21 -10.21 15.92
CA GLY A 180 -9.75 -10.04 14.53
C GLY A 180 -10.50 -8.92 13.84
N LEU A 181 -9.89 -8.35 12.81
CA LEU A 181 -10.46 -7.26 12.01
C LEU A 181 -10.13 -7.42 10.54
N VAL A 182 -10.99 -6.86 9.70
CA VAL A 182 -10.73 -6.58 8.29
C VAL A 182 -11.11 -5.13 8.00
N ARG A 183 -10.21 -4.38 7.36
CA ARG A 183 -10.43 -3.01 6.93
C ARG A 183 -10.67 -2.97 5.43
N VAL A 184 -11.78 -2.36 5.02
CA VAL A 184 -12.08 -2.11 3.60
C VAL A 184 -12.27 -0.63 3.37
N THR A 185 -11.63 -0.11 2.35
CA THR A 185 -11.81 1.25 1.87
C THR A 185 -12.41 1.21 0.48
N GLN A 186 -13.40 2.06 0.22
CA GLN A 186 -13.89 2.28 -1.11
C GLN A 186 -13.09 3.42 -1.74
N VAL A 187 -12.26 3.09 -2.74
CA VAL A 187 -11.63 4.07 -3.61
C VAL A 187 -12.37 4.01 -4.94
N THR A 188 -13.26 4.99 -5.16
CA THR A 188 -14.17 5.00 -6.31
C THR A 188 -15.07 3.74 -6.35
N ARG A 189 -15.10 2.96 -7.41
CA ARG A 189 -15.90 1.71 -7.51
C ARG A 189 -15.08 0.44 -7.22
N GLN A 190 -13.88 0.59 -6.69
CA GLN A 190 -12.96 -0.52 -6.45
C GLN A 190 -12.67 -0.63 -4.95
N PRO A 191 -13.37 -1.51 -4.21
CA PRO A 191 -13.08 -1.71 -2.80
C PRO A 191 -11.70 -2.32 -2.62
N ARG A 192 -10.93 -1.76 -1.69
CA ARG A 192 -9.60 -2.22 -1.33
C ARG A 192 -9.60 -2.80 0.07
N ILE A 193 -9.14 -4.03 0.21
CA ILE A 193 -8.90 -4.69 1.48
C ILE A 193 -7.51 -4.25 1.96
N GLY A 194 -7.48 -3.28 2.87
CA GLY A 194 -6.23 -2.65 3.30
C GLY A 194 -5.56 -3.33 4.49
N LEU A 195 -6.31 -4.08 5.29
CA LEU A 195 -5.78 -4.81 6.45
C LEU A 195 -6.67 -5.99 6.78
N VAL A 196 -6.05 -7.14 7.02
CA VAL A 196 -6.69 -8.30 7.65
C VAL A 196 -5.75 -8.77 8.77
N ALA A 197 -6.27 -8.80 9.99
CA ALA A 197 -5.45 -9.20 11.13
C ALA A 197 -6.28 -9.96 12.15
N VAL A 198 -5.64 -10.91 12.81
CA VAL A 198 -6.19 -11.69 13.93
C VAL A 198 -5.13 -11.71 15.02
N ARG A 199 -5.52 -11.47 16.27
CA ARG A 199 -4.64 -11.55 17.44
C ARG A 199 -3.81 -12.83 17.42
N ALA A 200 -2.54 -12.74 17.78
CA ALA A 200 -1.59 -13.85 17.69
C ALA A 200 -2.09 -15.13 18.42
N ASP A 201 -2.70 -14.94 19.60
CA ASP A 201 -3.27 -16.03 20.40
C ASP A 201 -4.56 -16.65 19.84
N ARG A 202 -5.11 -16.11 18.74
CA ARG A 202 -6.35 -16.56 18.07
C ARG A 202 -6.14 -16.95 16.62
N GLN A 203 -4.92 -16.91 16.12
CA GLN A 203 -4.57 -17.28 14.75
C GLN A 203 -4.77 -18.77 14.46
N ARG A 204 -4.77 -19.13 13.16
CA ARG A 204 -4.86 -20.53 12.65
C ARG A 204 -6.17 -21.24 12.99
N ARG A 205 -7.21 -20.49 13.37
CA ARG A 205 -8.55 -21.01 13.70
C ARG A 205 -9.62 -20.72 12.62
N GLY A 206 -9.23 -20.13 11.48
CA GLY A 206 -10.15 -19.78 10.41
C GLY A 206 -10.85 -18.42 10.55
N ILE A 207 -10.50 -17.62 11.57
CA ILE A 207 -11.14 -16.31 11.84
C ILE A 207 -10.92 -15.34 10.69
N ALA A 208 -9.70 -15.23 10.14
CA ALA A 208 -9.40 -14.35 9.02
C ALA A 208 -10.18 -14.72 7.75
N SER A 209 -10.30 -16.01 7.46
CA SER A 209 -11.11 -16.52 6.34
C SER A 209 -12.59 -16.19 6.51
N ALA A 210 -13.14 -16.35 7.71
CA ALA A 210 -14.53 -16.00 8.01
C ALA A 210 -14.79 -14.49 7.87
N LEU A 211 -13.90 -13.65 8.37
CA LEU A 211 -13.96 -12.18 8.21
C LEU A 211 -13.96 -11.79 6.73
N LEU A 212 -13.01 -12.31 5.96
CA LEU A 212 -12.89 -11.99 4.54
C LEU A 212 -14.11 -12.46 3.74
N THR A 213 -14.54 -13.71 3.94
CA THR A 213 -15.70 -14.25 3.19
C THR A 213 -16.99 -13.51 3.55
N HIS A 214 -17.18 -13.13 4.81
CA HIS A 214 -18.29 -12.26 5.21
C HIS A 214 -18.23 -10.92 4.48
N THR A 215 -17.08 -10.25 4.51
CA THR A 215 -16.88 -8.93 3.88
C THR A 215 -17.08 -8.99 2.36
N LEU A 216 -16.50 -10.00 1.70
CA LEU A 216 -16.68 -10.22 0.26
C LEU A 216 -18.16 -10.52 -0.08
N GLY A 217 -18.87 -11.23 0.79
CA GLY A 217 -20.31 -11.46 0.66
C GLY A 217 -21.13 -10.17 0.71
N VAL A 218 -20.79 -9.24 1.61
CA VAL A 218 -21.42 -7.90 1.68
C VAL A 218 -21.16 -7.10 0.41
N LEU A 219 -19.91 -7.09 -0.09
CA LEU A 219 -19.56 -6.42 -1.35
C LEU A 219 -20.35 -7.01 -2.54
N ARG A 220 -20.48 -8.33 -2.58
CA ARG A 220 -21.27 -9.01 -3.62
C ARG A 220 -22.75 -8.62 -3.58
N GLN A 221 -23.35 -8.53 -2.38
CA GLN A 221 -24.74 -8.08 -2.22
C GLN A 221 -24.92 -6.62 -2.69
N ALA A 222 -23.87 -5.79 -2.60
CA ALA A 222 -23.83 -4.45 -3.14
C ALA A 222 -23.54 -4.38 -4.66
N GLY A 223 -23.50 -5.53 -5.36
CA GLY A 223 -23.27 -5.61 -6.81
C GLY A 223 -21.80 -5.48 -7.23
N ILE A 224 -20.87 -5.59 -6.29
CA ILE A 224 -19.43 -5.52 -6.56
C ILE A 224 -18.91 -6.94 -6.83
N GLU A 225 -18.27 -7.15 -7.97
CA GLU A 225 -17.78 -8.47 -8.38
C GLU A 225 -16.36 -8.78 -7.90
N THR A 226 -15.53 -7.74 -7.73
CA THR A 226 -14.13 -7.89 -7.35
C THR A 226 -13.72 -6.86 -6.30
N ALA A 227 -12.82 -7.25 -5.40
CA ALA A 227 -12.09 -6.39 -4.50
C ALA A 227 -10.59 -6.48 -4.80
N TYR A 228 -9.81 -5.55 -4.26
CA TYR A 228 -8.35 -5.49 -4.45
C TYR A 228 -7.64 -5.57 -3.11
N ALA A 229 -6.45 -6.16 -3.09
CA ALA A 229 -5.59 -6.20 -1.92
C ALA A 229 -4.12 -6.09 -2.35
N GLU A 230 -3.33 -5.36 -1.59
CA GLU A 230 -1.87 -5.38 -1.72
C GLU A 230 -1.28 -6.26 -0.63
N VAL A 231 -0.37 -7.15 -1.02
CA VAL A 231 0.28 -8.10 -0.11
C VAL A 231 1.77 -8.06 -0.35
N ASN A 232 2.51 -7.80 0.71
CA ASN A 232 3.97 -7.89 0.67
C ASN A 232 4.39 -9.33 0.34
N GLU A 233 5.33 -9.51 -0.59
CA GLU A 233 5.84 -10.81 -1.04
C GLU A 233 6.32 -11.68 0.14
N ALA A 234 6.92 -11.07 1.17
CA ALA A 234 7.40 -11.78 2.36
C ALA A 234 6.26 -12.24 3.29
N ASN A 235 5.02 -11.75 3.12
CA ASN A 235 3.88 -12.16 3.95
C ASN A 235 3.21 -13.42 3.42
N VAL A 236 3.86 -14.57 3.63
CA VAL A 236 3.40 -15.88 3.19
C VAL A 236 1.99 -16.23 3.72
N ALA A 237 1.67 -15.79 4.94
CA ALA A 237 0.38 -16.06 5.56
C ALA A 237 -0.76 -15.32 4.85
N ALA A 238 -0.56 -14.03 4.53
CA ALA A 238 -1.54 -13.25 3.77
C ALA A 238 -1.69 -13.78 2.33
N THR A 239 -0.57 -14.11 1.67
CA THR A 239 -0.56 -14.73 0.35
C THR A 239 -1.42 -16.00 0.33
N ALA A 240 -1.16 -16.95 1.24
CA ALA A 240 -1.93 -18.20 1.32
C ALA A 240 -3.41 -17.96 1.62
N LEU A 241 -3.74 -16.96 2.45
CA LEU A 241 -5.10 -16.60 2.78
C LEU A 241 -5.86 -16.10 1.54
N PHE A 242 -5.31 -15.13 0.81
CA PHE A 242 -5.95 -14.58 -0.39
C PHE A 242 -6.07 -15.62 -1.51
N GLU A 243 -5.03 -16.41 -1.77
CA GLU A 243 -5.04 -17.46 -2.78
C GLU A 243 -6.07 -18.57 -2.45
N SER A 244 -6.28 -18.90 -1.16
CA SER A 244 -7.30 -19.85 -0.72
C SER A 244 -8.74 -19.38 -1.02
N LEU A 245 -8.94 -18.08 -1.20
CA LEU A 245 -10.21 -17.46 -1.57
C LEU A 245 -10.39 -17.30 -3.08
N GLY A 246 -9.47 -17.83 -3.89
CA GLY A 246 -9.48 -17.70 -5.33
C GLY A 246 -8.95 -16.36 -5.86
N ALA A 247 -8.30 -15.59 -5.03
CA ALA A 247 -7.61 -14.36 -5.46
C ALA A 247 -6.47 -14.68 -6.42
N ARG A 248 -6.25 -13.80 -7.40
CA ARG A 248 -5.19 -13.92 -8.40
C ARG A 248 -4.32 -12.68 -8.40
N ARG A 249 -3.03 -12.88 -8.56
CA ARG A 249 -2.06 -11.78 -8.76
C ARG A 249 -2.35 -11.11 -10.10
N ALA A 250 -2.54 -9.79 -10.07
CA ALA A 250 -2.80 -8.98 -11.26
C ALA A 250 -1.57 -8.19 -11.69
N SER A 251 -0.86 -7.60 -10.73
CA SER A 251 0.32 -6.79 -10.94
C SER A 251 1.26 -6.88 -9.74
N SER A 252 2.43 -6.29 -9.86
CA SER A 252 3.36 -6.10 -8.74
C SER A 252 3.99 -4.72 -8.79
N THR A 253 4.26 -4.19 -7.61
CA THR A 253 5.03 -2.96 -7.45
C THR A 253 6.26 -3.21 -6.60
N VAL A 254 7.33 -2.47 -6.85
CA VAL A 254 8.52 -2.46 -6.03
C VAL A 254 8.68 -1.10 -5.37
N GLU A 255 8.93 -1.10 -4.07
CA GLU A 255 9.37 0.09 -3.36
C GLU A 255 10.90 0.12 -3.37
N LEU A 256 11.45 1.22 -3.87
CA LEU A 256 12.89 1.49 -3.80
C LEU A 256 13.16 2.53 -2.74
N VAL A 257 14.36 2.48 -2.18
CA VAL A 257 14.84 3.41 -1.15
C VAL A 257 16.26 3.83 -1.44
N ARG A 258 16.58 5.09 -1.14
CA ARG A 258 17.94 5.60 -1.00
C ARG A 258 18.14 6.00 0.46
N HIS A 259 19.18 5.43 1.09
CA HIS A 259 19.62 5.79 2.42
C HIS A 259 20.77 6.80 2.35
N GLY A 260 20.86 7.69 3.33
CA GLY A 260 22.00 8.57 3.52
C GLY A 260 23.31 7.78 3.70
N ARG A 261 24.39 8.36 3.21
CA ARG A 261 25.73 7.83 3.47
C ARG A 261 26.18 8.11 4.89
#